data_9a1aedfedf47434389f2f63ac5216170
#
_entry.id   9a1aedfedf47434389f2f63ac5216170
#
_cell.length_a   1.000
_cell.length_b   1.000
_cell.length_c   1.000
_cell.angle_alpha   90.00
_cell.angle_beta   90.00
_cell.angle_gamma   90.00
#
_symmetry.space_group_name_H-M   'P 1'
#
loop_
_entity.id
_entity.type
_entity.pdbx_description
1 polymer ?
#
loop_
_entity_poly.entity_id
_entity_poly.type
_entity_poly.pdbx_seq_one_letter_code
_entity_poly.pdbx_strand_id
1 'polypeptide(L)'
;NCNVGGDAGSREPPMATTQLNPSEISELIKSRITDLNASAEARNEGTIVGVSDGIVRIHGLADVMYGEMIEFPGGIFGMALNLEQDSVGAVVLGAYTSLAEGMSAKCTGRILEVPVGPELLGRVVDALGNPIDGKGPINAAASDAVEKVAPGVIWRKSVDQPVQTGYKSVDAMIPVGRGQRELIIGDRQIGKTALAIDAIINQKNSGIRCVYVAIGQKQSTIANVVRKLEEHGALQNTIV
;
A
#
# COMPACT_ATOMS: atom_id res chain seq x y z
N ASN A 1 -80.48 5.65 -56.75
CA ASN A 1 -79.32 6.54 -56.74
C ASN A 1 -78.28 5.99 -55.81
N CYS A 2 -77.35 5.29 -56.23
CA CYS A 2 -75.93 5.58 -56.48
C CYS A 2 -75.23 6.12 -55.22
N ASN A 3 -74.23 5.52 -54.72
CA ASN A 3 -72.97 5.39 -55.30
C ASN A 3 -72.01 4.50 -54.49
N VAL A 4 -71.24 3.80 -55.17
CA VAL A 4 -70.08 3.01 -54.92
C VAL A 4 -68.95 3.83 -54.30
N GLY A 5 -68.28 3.27 -53.32
CA GLY A 5 -67.05 3.83 -52.83
C GLY A 5 -66.04 2.70 -52.48
N GLY A 6 -64.96 2.69 -53.24
CA GLY A 6 -64.01 1.61 -53.36
C GLY A 6 -63.12 1.40 -52.15
N ASP A 7 -62.79 0.15 -52.06
CA ASP A 7 -61.79 -0.45 -51.20
C ASP A 7 -60.39 0.06 -51.59
N ALA A 8 -59.69 0.69 -50.60
CA ALA A 8 -58.29 1.10 -50.74
C ALA A 8 -57.45 0.23 -49.81
N GLY A 9 -56.94 -0.85 -50.38
CA GLY A 9 -55.96 -1.73 -49.68
C GLY A 9 -54.73 -0.98 -49.24
N SER A 10 -54.51 -0.99 -47.96
CA SER A 10 -53.28 -0.55 -47.32
C SER A 10 -52.16 -1.53 -47.66
N ARG A 11 -51.31 -1.17 -48.57
CA ARG A 11 -50.03 -1.83 -48.76
C ARG A 11 -49.08 -1.40 -47.63
N GLU A 12 -48.69 -2.34 -46.80
CA GLU A 12 -47.54 -2.22 -45.90
C GLU A 12 -46.29 -2.01 -46.75
N PRO A 13 -45.38 -1.04 -46.34
CA PRO A 13 -44.09 -0.89 -47.00
C PRO A 13 -43.17 -2.07 -46.65
N PRO A 14 -42.30 -2.51 -47.58
CA PRO A 14 -41.40 -3.64 -47.34
C PRO A 14 -40.36 -3.23 -46.27
N MET A 15 -40.17 -4.12 -45.31
CA MET A 15 -39.09 -4.01 -44.36
C MET A 15 -37.75 -3.96 -45.13
N ALA A 16 -37.12 -2.81 -45.11
CA ALA A 16 -35.76 -2.64 -45.58
C ALA A 16 -34.81 -3.39 -44.69
N THR A 17 -34.33 -4.55 -45.11
CA THR A 17 -33.17 -5.19 -44.51
C THR A 17 -31.96 -4.28 -44.75
N THR A 18 -31.64 -3.47 -43.74
CA THR A 18 -30.45 -2.67 -43.77
C THR A 18 -29.26 -3.61 -43.62
N GLN A 19 -28.62 -3.94 -44.73
CA GLN A 19 -27.31 -4.59 -44.71
C GLN A 19 -26.32 -3.55 -44.21
N LEU A 20 -25.89 -3.72 -42.91
CA LEU A 20 -24.85 -2.91 -42.32
C LEU A 20 -23.55 -3.13 -43.10
N ASN A 21 -22.94 -2.04 -43.57
CA ASN A 21 -21.66 -2.06 -44.25
C ASN A 21 -20.56 -2.54 -43.28
N PRO A 22 -19.54 -3.28 -43.71
CA PRO A 22 -18.44 -3.71 -42.85
C PRO A 22 -17.73 -2.55 -42.12
N SER A 23 -17.73 -1.34 -42.67
CA SER A 23 -17.22 -0.12 -42.04
C SER A 23 -18.10 0.33 -40.85
N GLU A 24 -19.43 0.28 -40.99
CA GLU A 24 -20.37 0.65 -39.93
C GLU A 24 -20.32 -0.34 -38.77
N ILE A 25 -20.16 -1.63 -39.06
CA ILE A 25 -19.96 -2.68 -38.04
C ILE A 25 -18.65 -2.43 -37.29
N SER A 26 -17.59 -2.06 -38.01
CA SER A 26 -16.29 -1.75 -37.40
C SER A 26 -16.33 -0.49 -36.49
N GLU A 27 -17.09 0.53 -36.88
CA GLU A 27 -17.29 1.73 -36.05
C GLU A 27 -18.18 1.44 -34.83
N LEU A 28 -19.24 0.65 -34.99
CA LEU A 28 -20.08 0.18 -33.87
C LEU A 28 -19.30 -0.67 -32.86
N ILE A 29 -18.41 -1.53 -33.33
CA ILE A 29 -17.54 -2.33 -32.46
C ILE A 29 -16.53 -1.41 -31.73
N LYS A 30 -15.93 -0.45 -32.43
CA LYS A 30 -15.02 0.51 -31.81
C LYS A 30 -15.72 1.36 -30.75
N SER A 31 -16.91 1.90 -31.02
CA SER A 31 -17.68 2.67 -30.05
C SER A 31 -18.05 1.81 -28.81
N ARG A 32 -18.47 0.56 -29.02
CA ARG A 32 -18.76 -0.37 -27.92
C ARG A 32 -17.54 -0.72 -27.09
N ILE A 33 -16.36 -0.86 -27.72
CA ILE A 33 -15.09 -1.08 -27.01
C ILE A 33 -14.71 0.15 -26.18
N THR A 34 -14.90 1.36 -26.75
CA THR A 34 -14.66 2.61 -26.02
C THR A 34 -15.61 2.76 -24.83
N ASP A 35 -16.88 2.46 -25.00
CA ASP A 35 -17.88 2.47 -23.93
C ASP A 35 -17.59 1.41 -22.84
N LEU A 36 -17.10 0.23 -23.23
CA LEU A 36 -16.66 -0.82 -22.30
C LEU A 36 -15.44 -0.37 -21.49
N ASN A 37 -14.46 0.27 -22.12
CA ASN A 37 -13.29 0.82 -21.44
C ASN A 37 -13.69 1.95 -20.47
N ALA A 38 -14.57 2.87 -20.89
CA ALA A 38 -15.10 3.91 -20.01
C ALA A 38 -15.88 3.33 -18.81
N SER A 39 -16.64 2.25 -19.03
CA SER A 39 -17.37 1.58 -17.93
C SER A 39 -16.44 0.81 -16.99
N ALA A 40 -15.32 0.29 -17.48
CA ALA A 40 -14.30 -0.36 -16.65
C ALA A 40 -13.51 0.66 -15.84
N GLU A 41 -13.17 1.80 -16.43
CA GLU A 41 -12.56 2.92 -15.71
C GLU A 41 -13.48 3.46 -14.60
N ALA A 42 -14.79 3.62 -14.87
CA ALA A 42 -15.77 4.07 -13.89
C ALA A 42 -15.96 3.11 -12.71
N ARG A 43 -15.68 1.80 -12.87
CA ARG A 43 -15.70 0.81 -11.77
C ARG A 43 -14.50 0.90 -10.87
N ASN A 44 -13.38 1.38 -11.39
CA ASN A 44 -12.10 1.50 -10.69
C ASN A 44 -11.88 2.90 -10.09
N GLU A 45 -12.81 3.84 -10.31
CA GLU A 45 -12.78 5.17 -9.72
C GLU A 45 -13.93 5.34 -8.71
N GLY A 46 -13.61 5.97 -7.60
CA GLY A 46 -14.55 6.33 -6.54
C GLY A 46 -14.38 7.77 -6.12
N THR A 47 -15.33 8.26 -5.33
CA THR A 47 -15.31 9.61 -4.78
C THR A 47 -15.19 9.56 -3.26
N ILE A 48 -14.32 10.38 -2.70
CA ILE A 48 -14.15 10.53 -1.25
C ILE A 48 -15.40 11.20 -0.68
N VAL A 49 -16.07 10.53 0.25
CA VAL A 49 -17.25 11.04 0.96
C VAL A 49 -16.97 11.46 2.39
N GLY A 50 -15.79 11.16 2.91
CA GLY A 50 -15.36 11.61 4.23
C GLY A 50 -13.92 11.28 4.52
N VAL A 51 -13.25 12.17 5.26
CA VAL A 51 -11.87 12.00 5.74
C VAL A 51 -11.83 12.25 7.23
N SER A 52 -11.37 11.29 8.01
CA SER A 52 -11.22 11.41 9.46
C SER A 52 -10.03 10.61 9.96
N ASP A 53 -9.11 11.28 10.66
CA ASP A 53 -7.96 10.67 11.34
C ASP A 53 -7.14 9.68 10.50
N GLY A 54 -6.94 10.00 9.20
CA GLY A 54 -6.20 9.14 8.28
C GLY A 54 -7.01 7.98 7.71
N ILE A 55 -8.31 7.92 7.98
CA ILE A 55 -9.26 7.00 7.36
C ILE A 55 -10.08 7.78 6.34
N VAL A 56 -10.16 7.25 5.13
CA VAL A 56 -10.95 7.82 4.04
C VAL A 56 -12.08 6.87 3.72
N ARG A 57 -13.30 7.41 3.67
CA ARG A 57 -14.46 6.68 3.16
C ARG A 57 -14.69 7.09 1.71
N ILE A 58 -14.82 6.10 0.83
CA ILE A 58 -14.91 6.27 -0.61
C ILE A 58 -16.21 5.63 -1.08
N HIS A 59 -16.99 6.34 -1.87
CA HIS A 59 -18.17 5.80 -2.55
C HIS A 59 -17.77 5.37 -3.97
N GLY A 60 -18.24 4.22 -4.41
CA GLY A 60 -17.81 3.58 -5.65
C GLY A 60 -16.75 2.51 -5.39
N LEU A 61 -15.81 2.31 -6.32
CA LEU A 61 -14.78 1.26 -6.26
C LEU A 61 -15.39 -0.14 -6.13
N ALA A 62 -16.31 -0.48 -7.05
CA ALA A 62 -17.09 -1.73 -6.96
C ALA A 62 -16.24 -3.01 -7.04
N ASP A 63 -15.09 -2.93 -7.70
CA ASP A 63 -14.21 -4.09 -7.94
C ASP A 63 -13.00 -4.12 -6.99
N VAL A 64 -12.94 -3.25 -5.96
CA VAL A 64 -11.79 -3.19 -5.03
C VAL A 64 -11.68 -4.45 -4.20
N MET A 65 -10.45 -4.92 -4.01
CA MET A 65 -10.13 -6.06 -3.16
C MET A 65 -9.70 -5.62 -1.75
N TYR A 66 -9.92 -6.48 -0.76
CA TYR A 66 -9.34 -6.27 0.57
C TYR A 66 -7.81 -6.22 0.51
N GLY A 67 -7.20 -5.22 1.14
CA GLY A 67 -5.75 -5.02 1.11
C GLY A 67 -5.22 -4.40 -0.18
N GLU A 68 -6.11 -4.02 -1.11
CA GLU A 68 -5.71 -3.37 -2.35
C GLU A 68 -5.21 -1.95 -2.11
N MET A 69 -4.20 -1.57 -2.85
CA MET A 69 -3.64 -0.23 -2.86
C MET A 69 -4.55 0.72 -3.64
N ILE A 70 -4.95 1.82 -3.02
CA ILE A 70 -5.76 2.88 -3.60
C ILE A 70 -4.89 4.11 -3.80
N GLU A 71 -4.95 4.70 -4.98
CA GLU A 71 -4.27 5.94 -5.31
C GLU A 71 -5.20 7.13 -5.13
N PHE A 72 -4.71 8.13 -4.39
CA PHE A 72 -5.36 9.41 -4.18
C PHE A 72 -4.62 10.53 -4.94
N PRO A 73 -5.27 11.69 -5.17
CA PRO A 73 -4.63 12.84 -5.77
C PRO A 73 -3.38 13.27 -5.02
N GLY A 74 -2.35 13.69 -5.78
CA GLY A 74 -1.06 14.09 -5.19
C GLY A 74 -0.07 12.95 -4.95
N GLY A 75 -0.33 11.75 -5.49
CA GLY A 75 0.57 10.60 -5.32
C GLY A 75 0.52 10.00 -3.91
N ILE A 76 -0.59 10.18 -3.22
CA ILE A 76 -0.84 9.60 -1.90
C ILE A 76 -1.47 8.23 -2.10
N PHE A 77 -1.02 7.26 -1.35
CA PHE A 77 -1.55 5.90 -1.39
C PHE A 77 -2.23 5.53 -0.08
N GLY A 78 -3.20 4.64 -0.19
CA GLY A 78 -3.87 4.04 0.94
C GLY A 78 -4.15 2.56 0.70
N MET A 79 -4.67 1.90 1.70
CA MET A 79 -5.03 0.49 1.66
C MET A 79 -6.51 0.32 1.98
N ALA A 80 -7.23 -0.42 1.15
CA ALA A 80 -8.62 -0.80 1.40
C ALA A 80 -8.69 -1.82 2.53
N LEU A 81 -9.40 -1.48 3.61
CA LEU A 81 -9.55 -2.37 4.77
C LEU A 81 -11.00 -2.79 5.03
N ASN A 82 -11.94 -1.88 4.82
CA ASN A 82 -13.34 -2.16 5.07
C ASN A 82 -14.13 -2.06 3.76
N LEU A 83 -14.73 -3.16 3.36
CA LEU A 83 -15.54 -3.25 2.15
C LEU A 83 -17.00 -3.37 2.56
N GLU A 84 -17.74 -2.28 2.40
CA GLU A 84 -19.19 -2.20 2.60
C GLU A 84 -19.89 -2.25 1.24
N GLN A 85 -21.21 -2.42 1.24
CA GLN A 85 -21.98 -2.56 0.02
C GLN A 85 -21.88 -1.34 -0.92
N ASP A 86 -21.87 -0.12 -0.34
CA ASP A 86 -21.87 1.14 -1.08
C ASP A 86 -20.64 2.00 -0.83
N SER A 87 -19.75 1.57 0.05
CA SER A 87 -18.58 2.36 0.43
C SER A 87 -17.37 1.49 0.77
N VAL A 88 -16.19 2.07 0.61
CA VAL A 88 -14.91 1.46 0.95
C VAL A 88 -14.22 2.32 1.99
N GLY A 89 -13.84 1.72 3.10
CA GLY A 89 -12.98 2.34 4.09
C GLY A 89 -11.51 2.05 3.80
N ALA A 90 -10.72 3.09 3.55
CA ALA A 90 -9.30 2.98 3.28
C ALA A 90 -8.48 3.74 4.33
N VAL A 91 -7.34 3.17 4.72
CA VAL A 91 -6.35 3.85 5.57
C VAL A 91 -5.32 4.52 4.67
N VAL A 92 -5.06 5.80 4.90
CA VAL A 92 -4.07 6.57 4.14
C VAL A 92 -2.67 6.32 4.69
N LEU A 93 -1.76 5.95 3.82
CA LEU A 93 -0.36 5.70 4.14
C LEU A 93 0.51 6.93 3.77
N GLY A 94 0.24 8.04 4.43
CA GLY A 94 0.95 9.30 4.16
C GLY A 94 0.24 10.52 4.74
N ALA A 95 0.53 11.71 4.19
CA ALA A 95 -0.08 12.96 4.61
C ALA A 95 -1.51 13.09 4.10
N TYR A 96 -2.47 12.78 4.95
CA TYR A 96 -3.91 12.83 4.60
C TYR A 96 -4.53 14.24 4.65
N THR A 97 -3.79 15.23 5.15
CA THR A 97 -4.29 16.60 5.34
C THR A 97 -4.64 17.33 4.05
N SER A 98 -4.13 16.85 2.92
CA SER A 98 -4.43 17.38 1.58
C SER A 98 -5.65 16.74 0.93
N LEU A 99 -6.19 15.67 1.52
CA LEU A 99 -7.37 14.98 1.01
C LEU A 99 -8.64 15.65 1.52
N ALA A 100 -9.60 15.86 0.62
CA ALA A 100 -10.90 16.47 0.92
C ALA A 100 -12.04 15.65 0.30
N GLU A 101 -13.23 15.85 0.84
CA GLU A 101 -14.44 15.29 0.28
C GLU A 101 -14.65 15.75 -1.18
N GLY A 102 -15.16 14.89 -2.02
CA GLY A 102 -15.37 15.13 -3.44
C GLY A 102 -14.17 14.85 -4.34
N MET A 103 -12.99 14.55 -3.77
CA MET A 103 -11.83 14.12 -4.57
C MET A 103 -12.00 12.69 -5.08
N SER A 104 -11.36 12.39 -6.22
CA SER A 104 -11.36 11.03 -6.80
C SER A 104 -10.36 10.12 -6.10
N ALA A 105 -10.67 8.83 -6.05
CA ALA A 105 -9.78 7.78 -5.63
C ALA A 105 -9.79 6.67 -6.68
N LYS A 106 -8.66 6.04 -6.94
CA LYS A 106 -8.51 5.00 -7.98
C LYS A 106 -7.99 3.71 -7.40
N CYS A 107 -8.60 2.60 -7.80
CA CYS A 107 -8.03 1.27 -7.58
C CYS A 107 -6.80 1.06 -8.44
N THR A 108 -5.77 0.45 -7.87
CA THR A 108 -4.55 0.11 -8.60
C THR A 108 -4.56 -1.30 -9.17
N GLY A 109 -5.50 -2.16 -8.75
CA GLY A 109 -5.55 -3.59 -9.09
C GLY A 109 -4.43 -4.40 -8.42
N ARG A 110 -3.71 -3.82 -7.46
CA ARG A 110 -2.56 -4.44 -6.79
C ARG A 110 -2.75 -4.42 -5.28
N ILE A 111 -2.48 -5.55 -4.64
CA ILE A 111 -2.40 -5.63 -3.18
C ILE A 111 -1.22 -4.77 -2.71
N LEU A 112 -1.34 -4.18 -1.52
CA LEU A 112 -0.27 -3.36 -0.96
C LEU A 112 1.03 -4.15 -0.83
N GLU A 113 2.04 -3.70 -1.56
CA GLU A 113 3.38 -4.26 -1.59
C GLU A 113 4.43 -3.17 -1.42
N VAL A 114 5.58 -3.57 -0.91
CA VAL A 114 6.73 -2.68 -0.69
C VAL A 114 7.97 -3.26 -1.38
N PRO A 115 8.91 -2.39 -1.80
CA PRO A 115 10.18 -2.84 -2.32
C PRO A 115 10.94 -3.63 -1.25
N VAL A 116 11.56 -4.73 -1.65
CA VAL A 116 12.36 -5.58 -0.79
C VAL A 116 13.70 -5.89 -1.45
N GLY A 117 14.75 -6.01 -0.64
CA GLY A 117 16.07 -6.35 -1.15
C GLY A 117 17.20 -5.78 -0.30
N PRO A 118 18.44 -6.17 -0.63
CA PRO A 118 19.64 -5.64 0.02
C PRO A 118 19.84 -4.14 -0.23
N GLU A 119 19.21 -3.58 -1.26
CA GLU A 119 19.28 -2.16 -1.66
C GLU A 119 18.68 -1.22 -0.63
N LEU A 120 17.83 -1.75 0.27
CA LEU A 120 17.26 -1.00 1.39
C LEU A 120 18.23 -0.85 2.57
N LEU A 121 19.31 -1.64 2.63
CA LEU A 121 20.29 -1.50 3.71
C LEU A 121 20.99 -0.14 3.65
N GLY A 122 21.10 0.50 4.79
CA GLY A 122 21.68 1.85 4.88
C GLY A 122 20.74 2.99 4.50
N ARG A 123 19.47 2.69 4.26
CA ARG A 123 18.47 3.67 3.83
C ARG A 123 17.47 3.99 4.94
N VAL A 124 16.89 5.18 4.83
CA VAL A 124 15.74 5.61 5.63
C VAL A 124 14.54 5.71 4.72
N VAL A 125 13.49 4.97 5.04
CA VAL A 125 12.31 4.81 4.18
C VAL A 125 11.01 5.10 4.93
N ASP A 126 9.97 5.43 4.20
CA ASP A 126 8.62 5.54 4.73
C ASP A 126 7.92 4.16 4.80
N ALA A 127 6.64 4.16 5.18
CA ALA A 127 5.83 2.95 5.27
C ALA A 127 5.62 2.21 3.93
N LEU A 128 5.81 2.89 2.81
CA LEU A 128 5.70 2.34 1.46
C LEU A 128 7.06 1.93 0.87
N GLY A 129 8.14 2.11 1.63
CA GLY A 129 9.49 1.86 1.17
C GLY A 129 10.09 2.97 0.30
N ASN A 130 9.44 4.14 0.22
CA ASN A 130 10.01 5.29 -0.47
C ASN A 130 11.15 5.91 0.35
N PRO A 131 12.28 6.25 -0.28
CA PRO A 131 13.40 6.85 0.44
C PRO A 131 13.07 8.27 0.89
N ILE A 132 13.35 8.56 2.17
CA ILE A 132 13.21 9.89 2.78
C ILE A 132 14.55 10.46 3.25
N ASP A 133 15.65 9.79 2.91
CA ASP A 133 17.02 10.13 3.32
C ASP A 133 17.76 11.09 2.36
N GLY A 134 17.13 11.51 1.28
CA GLY A 134 17.74 12.36 0.25
C GLY A 134 18.83 11.70 -0.60
N LYS A 135 19.07 10.39 -0.45
CA LYS A 135 20.10 9.64 -1.20
C LYS A 135 19.63 9.15 -2.58
N GLY A 136 18.49 9.65 -3.07
CA GLY A 136 17.92 9.26 -4.36
C GLY A 136 17.04 8.00 -4.30
N PRO A 137 16.45 7.59 -5.44
CA PRO A 137 15.52 6.47 -5.52
C PRO A 137 16.21 5.14 -5.18
N ILE A 138 15.41 4.18 -4.68
CA ILE A 138 15.84 2.82 -4.41
C ILE A 138 15.39 1.94 -5.59
N ASN A 139 16.34 1.36 -6.29
CA ASN A 139 16.05 0.43 -7.39
C ASN A 139 16.02 -1.01 -6.85
N ALA A 140 14.98 -1.34 -6.09
CA ALA A 140 14.80 -2.69 -5.59
C ALA A 140 14.49 -3.67 -6.73
N ALA A 141 15.10 -4.84 -6.68
CA ALA A 141 14.92 -5.88 -7.70
C ALA A 141 13.58 -6.62 -7.56
N ALA A 142 12.94 -6.55 -6.38
CA ALA A 142 11.70 -7.25 -6.07
C ALA A 142 10.80 -6.41 -5.17
N SER A 143 9.51 -6.70 -5.21
CA SER A 143 8.51 -6.22 -4.24
C SER A 143 7.87 -7.41 -3.53
N ASP A 144 7.31 -7.16 -2.37
CA ASP A 144 6.66 -8.19 -1.58
C ASP A 144 5.45 -7.63 -0.83
N ALA A 145 4.41 -8.47 -0.66
CA ALA A 145 3.18 -8.06 0.01
C ALA A 145 3.45 -7.70 1.48
N VAL A 146 2.85 -6.59 1.93
CA VAL A 146 2.98 -6.12 3.32
C VAL A 146 2.29 -7.08 4.28
N GLU A 147 1.10 -7.56 3.93
CA GLU A 147 0.37 -8.52 4.73
C GLU A 147 0.64 -9.95 4.26
N LYS A 148 1.26 -10.74 5.14
CA LYS A 148 1.52 -12.16 4.94
C LYS A 148 1.12 -12.97 6.15
N VAL A 149 0.64 -14.18 5.91
CA VAL A 149 0.40 -15.14 6.98
C VAL A 149 1.73 -15.56 7.58
N ALA A 150 1.90 -15.28 8.88
CA ALA A 150 3.12 -15.70 9.59
C ALA A 150 3.21 -17.23 9.70
N PRO A 151 4.43 -17.81 9.66
CA PRO A 151 4.63 -19.23 9.87
C PRO A 151 4.04 -19.68 11.21
N GLY A 152 3.25 -20.76 11.22
CA GLY A 152 2.69 -21.36 12.42
C GLY A 152 3.78 -21.94 13.34
N VAL A 153 3.38 -22.29 14.57
CA VAL A 153 4.31 -22.78 15.61
C VAL A 153 5.09 -24.01 15.15
N ILE A 154 4.46 -24.90 14.38
CA ILE A 154 5.08 -26.14 13.88
C ILE A 154 6.27 -25.86 12.94
N TRP A 155 6.20 -24.77 12.19
CA TRP A 155 7.22 -24.40 11.19
C TRP A 155 8.35 -23.54 11.77
N ARG A 156 8.22 -23.10 13.04
CA ARG A 156 9.22 -22.26 13.67
C ARG A 156 10.29 -23.11 14.35
N LYS A 157 11.55 -22.80 14.09
CA LYS A 157 12.67 -23.35 14.83
C LYS A 157 12.66 -22.81 16.26
N SER A 158 13.00 -23.64 17.25
CA SER A 158 13.23 -23.19 18.62
C SER A 158 14.38 -22.18 18.68
N VAL A 159 14.27 -21.24 19.62
CA VAL A 159 15.33 -20.24 19.86
C VAL A 159 16.53 -20.94 20.53
N ASP A 160 17.65 -21.01 19.83
CA ASP A 160 18.85 -21.72 20.24
C ASP A 160 20.14 -20.90 20.13
N GLN A 161 20.03 -19.64 19.64
CA GLN A 161 21.18 -18.76 19.42
C GLN A 161 20.96 -17.42 20.11
N PRO A 162 21.90 -16.94 20.96
CA PRO A 162 21.79 -15.66 21.61
C PRO A 162 22.10 -14.50 20.65
N VAL A 163 21.46 -13.36 20.91
CA VAL A 163 21.86 -12.07 20.33
C VAL A 163 22.84 -11.42 21.30
N GLN A 164 24.01 -11.03 20.79
CA GLN A 164 24.97 -10.28 21.60
C GLN A 164 24.59 -8.82 21.61
N THR A 165 23.91 -8.37 22.65
CA THR A 165 23.44 -6.98 22.77
C THR A 165 24.55 -5.99 23.10
N GLY A 166 25.66 -6.46 23.67
CA GLY A 166 26.77 -5.66 24.16
C GLY A 166 26.59 -5.19 25.60
N TYR A 167 25.44 -5.47 26.20
CA TYR A 167 25.20 -5.18 27.62
C TYR A 167 25.57 -6.40 28.45
N LYS A 168 26.63 -6.31 29.25
CA LYS A 168 27.13 -7.43 30.06
C LYS A 168 26.06 -8.04 30.97
N SER A 169 25.21 -7.20 31.54
CA SER A 169 24.13 -7.66 32.43
C SER A 169 23.06 -8.45 31.67
N VAL A 170 22.73 -8.08 30.44
CA VAL A 170 21.76 -8.78 29.61
C VAL A 170 22.40 -10.08 29.09
N ASP A 171 23.54 -9.96 28.43
CA ASP A 171 24.18 -11.10 27.74
C ASP A 171 24.63 -12.20 28.70
N ALA A 172 25.01 -11.87 29.96
CA ALA A 172 25.47 -12.84 30.94
C ALA A 172 24.36 -13.44 31.83
N MET A 173 23.31 -12.65 32.14
CA MET A 173 22.30 -13.09 33.11
C MET A 173 20.97 -13.51 32.47
N ILE A 174 20.52 -12.75 31.47
CA ILE A 174 19.22 -12.94 30.80
C ILE A 174 19.41 -12.74 29.29
N PRO A 175 20.11 -13.64 28.61
CA PRO A 175 20.41 -13.47 27.18
C PRO A 175 19.16 -13.46 26.33
N VAL A 176 19.10 -12.54 25.36
CA VAL A 176 18.04 -12.46 24.37
C VAL A 176 18.35 -13.40 23.21
N GLY A 177 17.41 -14.24 22.83
CA GLY A 177 17.60 -15.18 21.73
C GLY A 177 17.22 -14.60 20.36
N ARG A 178 17.84 -15.10 19.30
CA ARG A 178 17.49 -14.74 17.93
C ARG A 178 16.10 -15.28 17.58
N GLY A 179 15.16 -14.37 17.27
CA GLY A 179 13.76 -14.69 17.04
C GLY A 179 12.87 -14.49 18.27
N GLN A 180 13.45 -14.13 19.42
CA GLN A 180 12.70 -13.78 20.64
C GLN A 180 12.06 -12.40 20.49
N ARG A 181 10.94 -12.20 21.18
CA ARG A 181 10.26 -10.92 21.28
C ARG A 181 10.41 -10.38 22.71
N GLU A 182 11.07 -9.24 22.83
CA GLU A 182 11.36 -8.59 24.10
C GLU A 182 10.63 -7.26 24.23
N LEU A 183 10.19 -6.93 25.44
CA LEU A 183 9.58 -5.68 25.79
C LEU A 183 10.55 -4.80 26.58
N ILE A 184 10.85 -3.62 26.09
CA ILE A 184 11.60 -2.59 26.81
C ILE A 184 10.61 -1.54 27.32
N ILE A 185 10.28 -1.61 28.60
CA ILE A 185 9.32 -0.73 29.25
C ILE A 185 9.96 0.15 30.32
N GLY A 186 9.42 1.34 30.52
CA GLY A 186 9.86 2.29 31.55
C GLY A 186 9.40 3.70 31.25
N ASP A 187 9.67 4.64 32.15
CA ASP A 187 9.28 6.03 32.04
C ASP A 187 10.01 6.79 30.92
N ARG A 188 9.64 8.03 30.69
CA ARG A 188 10.30 8.87 29.69
C ARG A 188 11.76 9.11 30.05
N GLN A 189 12.64 9.15 29.05
CA GLN A 189 14.05 9.54 29.13
C GLN A 189 14.96 8.64 29.99
N ILE A 190 14.55 7.44 30.34
CA ILE A 190 15.38 6.48 31.10
C ILE A 190 16.34 5.65 30.24
N GLY A 191 16.40 5.87 28.94
CA GLY A 191 17.35 5.20 28.05
C GLY A 191 16.83 4.03 27.23
N LYS A 192 15.51 3.80 27.14
CA LYS A 192 14.94 2.71 26.32
C LYS A 192 15.46 2.67 24.88
N THR A 193 15.42 3.82 24.21
CA THR A 193 15.91 3.96 22.83
C THR A 193 17.43 3.79 22.76
N ALA A 194 18.17 4.25 23.76
CA ALA A 194 19.62 4.07 23.80
C ALA A 194 19.98 2.59 23.83
N LEU A 195 19.32 1.80 24.66
CA LEU A 195 19.51 0.36 24.74
C LEU A 195 19.29 -0.34 23.40
N ALA A 196 18.22 0.03 22.68
CA ALA A 196 17.93 -0.52 21.37
C ALA A 196 18.99 -0.11 20.32
N ILE A 197 19.43 1.16 20.32
CA ILE A 197 20.43 1.66 19.37
C ILE A 197 21.79 1.02 19.65
N ASP A 198 22.21 0.89 20.90
CA ASP A 198 23.47 0.27 21.26
C ASP A 198 23.50 -1.21 20.88
N ALA A 199 22.35 -1.92 21.05
CA ALA A 199 22.22 -3.29 20.57
C ALA A 199 22.39 -3.37 19.04
N ILE A 200 21.82 -2.44 18.26
CA ILE A 200 22.00 -2.36 16.80
C ILE A 200 23.47 -2.09 16.46
N ILE A 201 24.11 -1.13 17.13
CA ILE A 201 25.52 -0.80 16.89
C ILE A 201 26.41 -2.01 17.13
N ASN A 202 26.11 -2.82 18.14
CA ASN A 202 26.88 -4.02 18.45
C ASN A 202 26.72 -5.11 17.40
N GLN A 203 25.69 -5.05 16.52
CA GLN A 203 25.50 -5.99 15.43
C GLN A 203 26.33 -5.68 14.17
N LYS A 204 27.06 -4.58 14.12
CA LYS A 204 27.81 -4.13 12.93
C LYS A 204 28.63 -5.22 12.22
N ASN A 205 29.25 -6.12 12.99
CA ASN A 205 30.12 -7.20 12.45
C ASN A 205 29.51 -8.60 12.62
N SER A 206 28.27 -8.72 13.07
CA SER A 206 27.64 -10.02 13.36
C SER A 206 26.95 -10.67 12.14
N GLY A 207 26.85 -9.93 11.02
CA GLY A 207 26.08 -10.34 9.85
C GLY A 207 24.55 -10.24 10.03
N ILE A 208 24.09 -9.73 11.18
CA ILE A 208 22.67 -9.52 11.45
C ILE A 208 22.23 -8.22 10.79
N ARG A 209 21.13 -8.28 10.02
CA ARG A 209 20.47 -7.10 9.48
C ARG A 209 19.55 -6.52 10.55
N CYS A 210 19.63 -5.22 10.75
CA CYS A 210 18.82 -4.53 11.73
C CYS A 210 17.74 -3.68 11.05
N VAL A 211 16.57 -3.61 11.66
CA VAL A 211 15.48 -2.74 11.20
C VAL A 211 15.01 -1.93 12.40
N TYR A 212 15.09 -0.61 12.29
CA TYR A 212 14.56 0.31 13.30
C TYR A 212 13.25 0.91 12.82
N VAL A 213 12.15 0.60 13.48
CA VAL A 213 10.82 1.11 13.13
C VAL A 213 10.42 2.21 14.09
N ALA A 214 10.24 3.42 13.56
CA ALA A 214 9.80 4.59 14.32
C ALA A 214 8.32 4.88 14.04
N ILE A 215 7.48 4.77 15.07
CA ILE A 215 6.04 5.03 14.98
C ILE A 215 5.68 6.18 15.92
N GLY A 216 5.07 7.25 15.38
CA GLY A 216 4.62 8.42 16.15
C GLY A 216 5.74 9.23 16.80
N GLN A 217 6.98 9.08 16.35
CA GLN A 217 8.14 9.83 16.85
C GLN A 217 8.33 11.16 16.11
N LYS A 218 8.93 12.14 16.81
CA LYS A 218 9.31 13.41 16.17
C LYS A 218 10.43 13.17 15.15
N GLN A 219 10.39 13.85 14.03
CA GLN A 219 11.40 13.76 12.96
C GLN A 219 12.83 14.07 13.50
N SER A 220 12.97 15.02 14.41
CA SER A 220 14.25 15.33 15.04
C SER A 220 14.82 14.16 15.84
N THR A 221 13.96 13.35 16.47
CA THR A 221 14.39 12.15 17.20
C THR A 221 14.90 11.08 16.23
N ILE A 222 14.17 10.86 15.13
CA ILE A 222 14.57 9.91 14.07
C ILE A 222 15.91 10.35 13.44
N ALA A 223 16.05 11.64 13.11
CA ALA A 223 17.30 12.19 12.58
C ALA A 223 18.49 11.97 13.53
N ASN A 224 18.29 12.12 14.85
CA ASN A 224 19.33 11.84 15.84
C ASN A 224 19.67 10.34 15.90
N VAL A 225 18.70 9.45 15.75
CA VAL A 225 18.97 8.01 15.68
C VAL A 225 19.79 7.66 14.45
N VAL A 226 19.38 8.13 13.27
CA VAL A 226 20.10 7.94 12.01
C VAL A 226 21.54 8.42 12.12
N ARG A 227 21.74 9.65 12.63
CA ARG A 227 23.10 10.22 12.85
C ARG A 227 23.95 9.34 13.75
N LYS A 228 23.41 8.86 14.87
CA LYS A 228 24.14 7.96 15.78
C LYS A 228 24.55 6.65 15.09
N LEU A 229 23.65 6.04 14.34
CA LEU A 229 23.95 4.81 13.60
C LEU A 229 25.03 5.05 12.52
N GLU A 230 25.00 6.21 11.87
CA GLU A 230 25.98 6.61 10.87
C GLU A 230 27.37 6.88 11.48
N GLU A 231 27.44 7.65 12.57
CA GLU A 231 28.68 7.95 13.31
C GLU A 231 29.40 6.70 13.78
N HIS A 232 28.64 5.64 14.15
CA HIS A 232 29.22 4.36 14.56
C HIS A 232 29.38 3.35 13.39
N GLY A 233 29.00 3.74 12.16
CA GLY A 233 29.06 2.89 10.97
C GLY A 233 28.14 1.67 11.01
N ALA A 234 27.10 1.71 11.83
CA ALA A 234 26.09 0.65 11.94
C ALA A 234 24.94 0.80 10.94
N LEU A 235 24.80 2.00 10.34
CA LEU A 235 23.74 2.26 9.37
C LEU A 235 23.81 1.34 8.16
N GLN A 236 24.99 0.92 7.72
CA GLN A 236 25.19 0.04 6.55
C GLN A 236 24.45 -1.30 6.66
N ASN A 237 24.24 -1.80 7.87
CA ASN A 237 23.51 -3.05 8.14
C ASN A 237 22.10 -2.80 8.68
N THR A 238 21.65 -1.52 8.66
CA THR A 238 20.39 -1.11 9.29
C THR A 238 19.48 -0.43 8.28
N ILE A 239 18.18 -0.73 8.36
CA ILE A 239 17.10 -0.02 7.68
C ILE A 239 16.34 0.78 8.75
N VAL A 240 16.02 2.04 8.47
CA VAL A 240 15.25 2.90 9.37
C VAL A 240 13.93 3.27 8.72
#